data_9c39aae682846d1a8b6c77ab926207ca
#
_entry.id   9c39aae682846d1a8b6c77ab926207ca
#
_cell.length_a   1.000
_cell.length_b   1.000
_cell.length_c   1.000
_cell.angle_alpha   90.00
_cell.angle_beta   90.00
_cell.angle_gamma   90.00
#
_symmetry.space_group_name_H-M   'P 1'
#
loop_
_entity.id
_entity.type
_entity.pdbx_description
1 polymer ?
#
loop_
_entity_poly.entity_id
_entity_poly.type
_entity_poly.pdbx_seq_one_letter_code
_entity_poly.pdbx_strand_id
1 'polypeptide(L)'
;WNIFRNNKKENYLIYTNDQQVGIWFLNYNKLKTFNAPVTAILAMDLSFFEDLPKNFSSMDVSFLFKGNPEFVYQTAFRNSSLQGGYFIKAAHCLGLGTGPMSGFDNKGVDREFFANTDCKTNFICNLGYGDETQTKPRERRYSFEEVAKIL
;
A
#
# COMPACT_ATOMS: atom_id res chain seq x y z
N TRP A 1 -5.91 19.18 -5.62
CA TRP A 1 -6.54 17.94 -5.08
C TRP A 1 -6.95 17.04 -6.23
N ASN A 2 -6.08 16.15 -6.69
CA ASN A 2 -6.47 15.11 -7.64
C ASN A 2 -6.55 13.79 -6.88
N ILE A 3 -7.72 13.50 -6.31
CA ILE A 3 -8.07 12.18 -5.83
C ILE A 3 -8.47 11.38 -7.07
N PHE A 4 -7.57 10.59 -7.60
CA PHE A 4 -7.96 9.60 -8.61
C PHE A 4 -8.64 8.42 -7.90
N ARG A 5 -9.96 8.52 -7.75
CA ARG A 5 -10.80 7.37 -7.46
C ARG A 5 -10.82 6.51 -8.71
N ASN A 6 -10.04 5.45 -8.74
CA ASN A 6 -10.29 4.37 -9.67
C ASN A 6 -11.52 3.62 -9.11
N ASN A 7 -12.65 3.65 -9.84
CA ASN A 7 -13.94 3.07 -9.42
C ASN A 7 -13.95 1.53 -9.36
N LYS A 8 -12.80 0.89 -9.33
CA LYS A 8 -12.66 -0.56 -9.13
C LYS A 8 -12.24 -0.82 -7.70
N LYS A 9 -13.14 -1.37 -6.93
CA LYS A 9 -13.08 -1.66 -5.50
C LYS A 9 -12.09 -2.77 -5.11
N GLU A 10 -10.87 -2.79 -5.56
CA GLU A 10 -9.98 -3.86 -5.12
C GLU A 10 -8.79 -3.38 -4.30
N ASN A 11 -8.31 -2.16 -4.52
CA ASN A 11 -7.25 -1.56 -3.74
C ASN A 11 -7.26 -0.05 -3.95
N TYR A 12 -7.39 0.73 -2.89
CA TYR A 12 -7.37 2.17 -2.98
C TYR A 12 -5.94 2.69 -2.92
N LEU A 13 -5.61 3.50 -3.89
CA LEU A 13 -4.40 4.29 -3.90
C LEU A 13 -4.81 5.75 -3.77
N ILE A 14 -4.49 6.37 -2.66
CA ILE A 14 -4.69 7.80 -2.45
C ILE A 14 -3.36 8.48 -2.64
N TYR A 15 -3.31 9.40 -3.60
CA TYR A 15 -2.21 10.32 -3.75
C TYR A 15 -2.55 11.60 -3.01
N THR A 16 -1.72 12.03 -2.11
CA THR A 16 -1.86 13.32 -1.46
C THR A 16 -0.53 14.05 -1.46
N ASN A 17 -0.59 15.31 -1.83
CA ASN A 17 0.48 16.29 -1.66
C ASN A 17 0.30 17.02 -0.31
N ASP A 18 -0.51 16.49 0.59
CA ASP A 18 -0.84 17.15 1.84
C ASP A 18 0.23 16.85 2.89
N GLN A 19 0.89 17.89 3.36
CA GLN A 19 1.83 17.80 4.48
C GLN A 19 1.18 17.25 5.76
N GLN A 20 -0.15 17.24 5.84
CA GLN A 20 -0.89 16.70 6.97
C GLN A 20 -0.68 15.19 7.13
N VAL A 21 -0.39 14.43 6.06
CA VAL A 21 -0.05 13.00 6.18
C VAL A 21 1.13 12.77 7.11
N GLY A 22 2.07 13.71 7.16
CA GLY A 22 3.26 13.64 8.01
C GLY A 22 2.97 13.57 9.51
N ILE A 23 1.80 14.03 9.98
CA ILE A 23 1.45 14.01 11.42
C ILE A 23 1.24 12.60 11.96
N TRP A 24 0.89 11.63 11.12
CA TRP A 24 0.62 10.24 11.50
C TRP A 24 1.86 9.36 11.55
N PHE A 25 3.04 9.88 11.20
CA PHE A 25 4.27 9.13 11.18
C PHE A 25 5.01 9.13 12.51
N LEU A 26 5.71 8.03 12.78
CA LEU A 26 6.73 8.00 13.82
C LEU A 26 7.84 9.02 13.49
N ASN A 27 8.45 9.61 14.52
CA ASN A 27 9.36 10.76 14.41
C ASN A 27 10.43 10.63 13.30
N TYR A 28 11.02 9.44 13.13
CA TYR A 28 12.09 9.23 12.13
C TYR A 28 11.58 9.13 10.67
N ASN A 29 10.30 8.85 10.45
CA ASN A 29 9.68 8.83 9.12
C ASN A 29 9.02 10.16 8.76
N LYS A 30 8.69 10.96 9.77
CA LYS A 30 7.96 12.21 9.62
C LYS A 30 8.66 13.17 8.67
N LEU A 31 9.95 13.41 8.88
CA LEU A 31 10.74 14.34 8.07
C LEU A 31 10.83 13.87 6.60
N LYS A 32 10.98 12.56 6.38
CA LYS A 32 11.02 11.98 5.03
C LYS A 32 9.73 12.22 4.27
N THR A 33 8.60 12.10 4.95
CA THR A 33 7.27 12.29 4.35
C THR A 33 6.98 13.76 4.08
N PHE A 34 7.39 14.67 4.97
CA PHE A 34 7.27 16.10 4.71
C PHE A 34 8.08 16.59 3.51
N ASN A 35 9.23 15.98 3.25
CA ASN A 35 10.09 16.33 2.13
C ASN A 35 9.71 15.63 0.82
N ALA A 36 8.87 14.62 0.86
CA ALA A 36 8.42 13.92 -0.34
C ALA A 36 7.37 14.76 -1.10
N PRO A 37 7.51 14.92 -2.43
CA PRO A 37 6.54 15.67 -3.22
C PRO A 37 5.19 14.95 -3.31
N VAL A 38 5.16 13.63 -3.19
CA VAL A 38 3.94 12.81 -3.21
C VAL A 38 4.05 11.70 -2.17
N THR A 39 2.96 11.44 -1.48
CA THR A 39 2.79 10.30 -0.59
C THR A 39 1.59 9.49 -1.03
N ALA A 40 1.82 8.21 -1.34
CA ALA A 40 0.79 7.25 -1.68
C ALA A 40 0.41 6.45 -0.44
N ILE A 41 -0.88 6.36 -0.13
CA ILE A 41 -1.42 5.49 0.92
C ILE A 41 -1.99 4.25 0.22
N LEU A 42 -1.37 3.11 0.45
CA LEU A 42 -1.83 1.84 -0.09
C LEU A 42 -2.75 1.17 0.94
N ALA A 43 -3.98 0.91 0.54
CA ALA A 43 -4.98 0.32 1.40
C ALA A 43 -5.49 -1.01 0.82
N MET A 44 -6.07 -1.83 1.69
CA MET A 44 -6.80 -3.04 1.34
C MET A 44 -8.29 -2.81 1.57
N ASP A 45 -9.13 -3.28 0.67
CA ASP A 45 -10.58 -3.27 0.79
C ASP A 45 -11.05 -4.59 1.41
N LEU A 46 -11.70 -4.52 2.57
CA LEU A 46 -12.24 -5.70 3.26
C LEU A 46 -13.61 -6.14 2.71
N SER A 47 -14.21 -5.35 1.83
CA SER A 47 -15.45 -5.70 1.10
C SER A 47 -15.21 -6.16 -0.34
N PHE A 48 -13.95 -6.36 -0.76
CA PHE A 48 -13.58 -6.74 -2.14
C PHE A 48 -14.38 -7.92 -2.71
N PHE A 49 -14.76 -8.86 -1.85
CA PHE A 49 -15.45 -10.09 -2.25
C PHE A 49 -16.90 -9.84 -2.71
N GLU A 50 -17.49 -8.70 -2.39
CA GLU A 50 -18.83 -8.34 -2.87
C GLU A 50 -18.87 -8.08 -4.38
N ASP A 51 -17.75 -7.69 -4.97
CA ASP A 51 -17.63 -7.45 -6.40
C ASP A 51 -17.14 -8.70 -7.19
N LEU A 52 -16.78 -9.79 -6.52
CA LEU A 52 -16.34 -11.02 -7.18
C LEU A 52 -17.38 -11.56 -8.18
N PRO A 53 -18.70 -11.58 -7.90
CA PRO A 53 -19.69 -12.05 -8.89
C PRO A 53 -19.68 -11.26 -10.20
N LYS A 54 -19.27 -9.98 -10.16
CA LYS A 54 -19.17 -9.13 -11.34
C LYS A 54 -17.84 -9.33 -12.09
N ASN A 55 -16.76 -9.61 -11.35
CA ASN A 55 -15.42 -9.71 -11.87
C ASN A 55 -15.07 -11.13 -12.34
N PHE A 56 -15.70 -12.14 -11.72
CA PHE A 56 -15.57 -13.56 -12.05
C PHE A 56 -16.86 -14.08 -12.70
N SER A 57 -16.93 -13.98 -14.02
CA SER A 57 -18.15 -14.37 -14.78
C SER A 57 -18.40 -15.88 -14.80
N SER A 58 -17.40 -16.71 -14.50
CA SER A 58 -17.49 -18.16 -14.58
C SER A 58 -18.08 -18.81 -13.33
N MET A 59 -17.89 -18.21 -12.15
CA MET A 59 -18.35 -18.76 -10.89
C MET A 59 -18.38 -17.69 -9.79
N ASP A 60 -19.48 -17.62 -9.04
CA ASP A 60 -19.50 -16.80 -7.82
C ASP A 60 -18.75 -17.53 -6.69
N VAL A 61 -17.62 -16.98 -6.30
CA VAL A 61 -16.80 -17.47 -5.19
C VAL A 61 -16.91 -16.60 -3.92
N SER A 62 -17.78 -15.59 -3.92
CA SER A 62 -17.97 -14.69 -2.78
C SER A 62 -18.37 -15.39 -1.49
N PHE A 63 -19.04 -16.55 -1.62
CA PHE A 63 -19.47 -17.35 -0.47
C PHE A 63 -18.31 -17.86 0.40
N LEU A 64 -17.09 -17.99 -0.15
CA LEU A 64 -15.91 -18.40 0.60
C LEU A 64 -15.48 -17.37 1.65
N PHE A 65 -15.85 -16.12 1.44
CA PHE A 65 -15.48 -14.99 2.29
C PHE A 65 -16.55 -14.62 3.29
N LYS A 66 -17.83 -14.90 2.98
CA LYS A 66 -18.97 -14.58 3.84
C LYS A 66 -18.86 -15.28 5.18
N GLY A 67 -18.87 -14.50 6.27
CA GLY A 67 -18.79 -15.03 7.65
C GLY A 67 -17.38 -15.45 8.08
N ASN A 68 -16.34 -15.20 7.27
CA ASN A 68 -14.96 -15.52 7.62
C ASN A 68 -14.06 -14.26 7.55
N PRO A 69 -14.13 -13.36 8.53
CA PRO A 69 -13.40 -12.09 8.52
C PRO A 69 -11.88 -12.27 8.50
N GLU A 70 -11.36 -13.33 9.10
CA GLU A 70 -9.92 -13.63 9.08
C GLU A 70 -9.45 -13.97 7.67
N PHE A 71 -10.18 -14.78 6.94
CA PHE A 71 -9.86 -15.12 5.56
C PHE A 71 -9.98 -13.92 4.61
N VAL A 72 -10.99 -13.07 4.84
CA VAL A 72 -11.13 -11.78 4.14
C VAL A 72 -9.88 -10.94 4.36
N TYR A 73 -9.49 -10.73 5.62
CA TYR A 73 -8.33 -9.91 5.97
C TYR A 73 -7.04 -10.44 5.34
N GLN A 74 -6.74 -11.73 5.50
CA GLN A 74 -5.53 -12.34 4.96
C GLN A 74 -5.46 -12.23 3.42
N THR A 75 -6.59 -12.41 2.75
CA THR A 75 -6.66 -12.30 1.30
C THR A 75 -6.50 -10.87 0.83
N ALA A 76 -7.20 -9.91 1.44
CA ALA A 76 -7.09 -8.50 1.13
C ALA A 76 -5.67 -7.98 1.38
N PHE A 77 -5.06 -8.33 2.51
CA PHE A 77 -3.70 -7.95 2.86
C PHE A 77 -2.67 -8.48 1.86
N ARG A 78 -2.78 -9.77 1.49
CA ARG A 78 -1.87 -10.40 0.51
C ARG A 78 -1.97 -9.73 -0.85
N ASN A 79 -3.19 -9.53 -1.36
CA ASN A 79 -3.42 -8.92 -2.67
C ASN A 79 -2.98 -7.45 -2.70
N SER A 80 -3.29 -6.69 -1.66
CA SER A 80 -2.84 -5.30 -1.53
C SER A 80 -1.32 -5.20 -1.47
N SER A 81 -0.64 -6.11 -0.76
CA SER A 81 0.81 -6.14 -0.67
C SER A 81 1.48 -6.48 -2.01
N LEU A 82 0.93 -7.45 -2.76
CA LEU A 82 1.39 -7.79 -4.10
C LEU A 82 1.22 -6.61 -5.06
N GLN A 83 0.06 -5.96 -5.05
CA GLN A 83 -0.18 -4.77 -5.87
C GLN A 83 0.75 -3.63 -5.47
N GLY A 84 1.00 -3.44 -4.18
CA GLY A 84 1.97 -2.46 -3.69
C GLY A 84 3.39 -2.72 -4.20
N GLY A 85 3.81 -3.98 -4.28
CA GLY A 85 5.07 -4.36 -4.92
C GLY A 85 5.13 -3.99 -6.39
N TYR A 86 4.07 -4.24 -7.16
CA TYR A 86 3.97 -3.80 -8.56
C TYR A 86 3.97 -2.28 -8.69
N PHE A 87 3.28 -1.56 -7.79
CA PHE A 87 3.28 -0.10 -7.74
C PHE A 87 4.70 0.46 -7.58
N ILE A 88 5.47 -0.05 -6.61
CA ILE A 88 6.86 0.33 -6.38
C ILE A 88 7.70 0.06 -7.64
N LYS A 89 7.52 -1.11 -8.26
CA LYS A 89 8.24 -1.48 -9.47
C LYS A 89 7.91 -0.55 -10.64
N ALA A 90 6.64 -0.24 -10.85
CA ALA A 90 6.19 0.68 -11.89
C ALA A 90 6.76 2.09 -11.69
N ALA A 91 6.77 2.59 -10.44
CA ALA A 91 7.36 3.88 -10.11
C ALA A 91 8.87 3.94 -10.47
N HIS A 92 9.61 2.88 -10.15
CA HIS A 92 11.03 2.76 -10.52
C HIS A 92 11.23 2.73 -12.05
N CYS A 93 10.35 2.03 -12.80
CA CYS A 93 10.41 2.03 -14.26
C CYS A 93 10.17 3.42 -14.88
N LEU A 94 9.49 4.31 -14.16
CA LEU A 94 9.29 5.71 -14.52
C LEU A 94 10.41 6.64 -14.02
N GLY A 95 11.47 6.10 -13.41
CA GLY A 95 12.57 6.89 -12.88
C GLY A 95 12.30 7.56 -11.52
N LEU A 96 11.24 7.16 -10.83
CA LEU A 96 10.91 7.70 -9.51
C LEU A 96 11.59 6.89 -8.40
N GLY A 97 12.08 7.59 -7.39
CA GLY A 97 12.45 7.01 -6.11
C GLY A 97 11.21 6.68 -5.30
N THR A 98 11.27 5.60 -4.53
CA THR A 98 10.17 5.16 -3.65
C THR A 98 10.65 4.94 -2.22
N GLY A 99 9.81 5.32 -1.25
CA GLY A 99 10.06 5.10 0.17
C GLY A 99 8.90 4.40 0.86
N PRO A 100 8.76 3.05 0.72
CA PRO A 100 7.71 2.32 1.43
C PRO A 100 7.98 2.30 2.94
N MET A 101 6.93 2.51 3.74
CA MET A 101 7.02 2.64 5.19
C MET A 101 5.80 2.03 5.87
N SER A 102 6.05 1.37 7.02
CA SER A 102 5.02 0.84 7.92
C SER A 102 4.99 1.55 9.29
N GLY A 103 5.95 2.42 9.56
CA GLY A 103 6.09 3.12 10.84
C GLY A 103 5.22 4.37 10.93
N PHE A 104 3.90 4.20 11.10
CA PHE A 104 2.92 5.28 11.24
C PHE A 104 1.71 4.81 12.08
N ASP A 105 0.80 5.72 12.44
CA ASP A 105 -0.46 5.42 13.11
C ASP A 105 -1.52 5.00 12.08
N ASN A 106 -1.64 3.69 11.82
CA ASN A 106 -2.63 3.13 10.91
C ASN A 106 -4.06 3.57 11.25
N LYS A 107 -4.41 3.56 12.56
CA LYS A 107 -5.77 3.93 13.00
C LYS A 107 -6.06 5.40 12.74
N GLY A 108 -5.07 6.26 12.89
CA GLY A 108 -5.19 7.68 12.59
C GLY A 108 -5.41 7.91 11.09
N VAL A 109 -4.60 7.26 10.25
CA VAL A 109 -4.73 7.33 8.79
C VAL A 109 -6.08 6.77 8.33
N ASP A 110 -6.51 5.63 8.88
CA ASP A 110 -7.83 5.05 8.56
C ASP A 110 -8.97 6.01 8.89
N ARG A 111 -8.92 6.68 10.06
CA ARG A 111 -9.96 7.67 10.44
C ARG A 111 -10.00 8.86 9.50
N GLU A 112 -8.84 9.33 9.06
CA GLU A 112 -8.74 10.54 8.23
C GLU A 112 -9.14 10.27 6.79
N PHE A 113 -8.62 9.18 6.20
CA PHE A 113 -8.73 8.95 4.76
C PHE A 113 -9.76 7.89 4.37
N PHE A 114 -10.11 7.00 5.27
CA PHE A 114 -10.98 5.85 5.01
C PHE A 114 -12.21 5.79 5.93
N ALA A 115 -12.53 6.89 6.61
CA ALA A 115 -13.76 6.98 7.40
C ALA A 115 -14.98 6.61 6.54
N ASN A 116 -15.88 5.78 7.08
CA ASN A 116 -17.09 5.29 6.39
C ASN A 116 -16.81 4.38 5.17
N THR A 117 -15.65 3.74 5.12
CA THR A 117 -15.32 2.70 4.14
C THR A 117 -14.87 1.43 4.85
N ASP A 118 -14.87 0.30 4.13
CA ASP A 118 -14.29 -0.96 4.61
C ASP A 118 -12.79 -1.09 4.31
N CYS A 119 -12.16 0.03 3.96
CA CYS A 119 -10.74 0.07 3.64
C CYS A 119 -9.88 0.22 4.89
N LYS A 120 -8.73 -0.47 4.88
CA LYS A 120 -7.69 -0.37 5.90
C LYS A 120 -6.34 -0.11 5.27
N THR A 121 -5.58 0.79 5.87
CA THR A 121 -4.23 1.11 5.39
C THR A 121 -3.31 -0.10 5.56
N ASN A 122 -2.65 -0.49 4.47
CA ASN A 122 -1.62 -1.52 4.47
C ASN A 122 -0.25 -0.88 4.75
N PHE A 123 0.23 -0.03 3.85
CA PHE A 123 1.46 0.71 4.04
C PHE A 123 1.42 2.05 3.28
N ILE A 124 2.38 2.91 3.54
CA ILE A 124 2.52 4.20 2.88
C ILE A 124 3.81 4.22 2.07
N CYS A 125 3.79 4.87 0.92
CA CYS A 125 4.95 4.97 0.05
C CYS A 125 5.16 6.42 -0.40
N ASN A 126 6.28 7.02 -0.03
CA ASN A 126 6.71 8.29 -0.58
C ASN A 126 7.23 8.10 -2.01
N LEU A 127 6.96 9.08 -2.86
CA LEU A 127 7.39 9.11 -4.25
C LEU A 127 8.08 10.45 -4.55
N GLY A 128 9.12 10.41 -5.33
CA GLY A 128 9.84 11.61 -5.77
C GLY A 128 11.15 11.28 -6.46
N TYR A 129 11.91 12.30 -6.78
CA TYR A 129 13.27 12.13 -7.27
C TYR A 129 14.21 12.11 -6.06
N GLY A 130 14.99 11.02 -5.93
CA GLY A 130 15.93 10.86 -4.82
C GLY A 130 17.10 11.82 -4.90
N ASP A 131 17.54 12.31 -3.73
CA ASP A 131 18.82 13.02 -3.62
C ASP A 131 19.94 12.00 -3.40
N GLU A 132 20.74 11.76 -4.43
CA GLU A 132 21.84 10.79 -4.40
C GLU A 132 22.87 11.12 -3.31
N THR A 133 23.02 12.39 -2.93
CA THR A 133 23.95 12.81 -1.87
C THR A 133 23.55 12.34 -0.49
N GLN A 134 22.25 12.01 -0.30
CA GLN A 134 21.68 11.53 0.96
C GLN A 134 21.53 10.01 1.00
N THR A 135 21.91 9.31 -0.07
CA THR A 135 21.82 7.84 -0.09
C THR A 135 22.86 7.21 0.80
N LYS A 136 22.43 6.23 1.58
CA LYS A 136 23.34 5.41 2.39
C LYS A 136 23.87 4.24 1.56
N PRO A 137 25.03 3.68 1.92
CA PRO A 137 25.50 2.45 1.33
C PRO A 137 24.43 1.35 1.43
N ARG A 138 24.38 0.50 0.42
CA ARG A 138 23.42 -0.62 0.39
C ARG A 138 23.71 -1.58 1.54
N GLU A 139 22.72 -1.80 2.39
CA GLU A 139 22.78 -2.82 3.42
C GLU A 139 22.85 -4.24 2.84
N ARG A 140 23.39 -5.19 3.64
CA ARG A 140 23.48 -6.61 3.26
C ARG A 140 22.10 -7.15 2.83
N ARG A 141 22.12 -8.01 1.84
CA ARG A 141 20.98 -8.87 1.44
C ARG A 141 21.36 -10.31 1.63
N TYR A 142 20.38 -11.12 1.98
CA TYR A 142 20.58 -12.56 2.04
C TYR A 142 20.97 -13.12 0.68
N SER A 143 21.85 -14.13 0.66
CA SER A 143 22.11 -14.91 -0.56
C SER A 143 20.92 -15.81 -0.89
N PHE A 144 20.92 -16.38 -2.09
CA PHE A 144 19.86 -17.31 -2.48
C PHE A 144 19.81 -18.51 -1.52
N GLU A 145 20.95 -19.06 -1.16
CA GLU A 145 21.08 -20.25 -0.30
C GLU A 145 20.59 -20.02 1.13
N GLU A 146 20.63 -18.76 1.59
CA GLU A 146 20.13 -18.40 2.92
C GLU A 146 18.59 -18.36 2.98
N VAL A 147 17.90 -18.12 1.86
CA VAL A 147 16.44 -17.88 1.83
C VAL A 147 15.67 -18.86 0.95
N ALA A 148 16.35 -19.65 0.11
CA ALA A 148 15.71 -20.56 -0.81
C ALA A 148 16.51 -21.85 -0.98
N LYS A 149 15.81 -22.91 -1.38
CA LYS A 149 16.41 -24.20 -1.70
C LYS A 149 15.73 -24.76 -2.94
N ILE A 150 16.53 -25.24 -3.89
CA ILE A 150 16.04 -26.03 -5.01
C ILE A 150 15.91 -27.48 -4.51
N LEU A 151 14.71 -28.07 -4.65
CA LEU A 151 14.40 -29.44 -4.27
C LEU A 151 14.56 -30.36 -5.45
#